data_18ea01f934f5db797f53da5d3b6597ad
#
_entry.id   18ea01f934f5db797f53da5d3b6597ad
#
_cell.length_a   1.000
_cell.length_b   1.000
_cell.length_c   1.000
_cell.angle_alpha   90.00
_cell.angle_beta   90.00
_cell.angle_gamma   90.00
#
_symmetry.space_group_name_H-M   'P 1'
#
loop_
_entity.id
_entity.type
_entity.pdbx_description
1 polymer ?
#
loop_
_entity_poly.entity_id
_entity_poly.type
_entity_poly.pdbx_seq_one_letter_code
_entity_poly.pdbx_strand_id
1 'polypeptide(L)'
;VADLKLRVELQIEGMTCAACQSFVEKTLVEQTGVSKASVNLMMNQAVVEFDPGVVNAEQLRLAVEETGYGATLPVAGRTAIEEEDAREVLLTAEYGELRVKALGSLFVGLAMMGAMPFAGHELGWWAWTQMVLALGVAGWAGRGFYVKGFAAVRQGRADMNVLVAMGTGAAFLISMASLVWPHWFHSRGMMPQIYFEAVVFIIALVLVGKMLEARAKRQTSVALQQLAALQPKKATVRRAGVEMDLAIGELLRGDLLVVRPGERIGADGEVVEGGSSVDESMLTGESLPVEKVVGGRVYGGTTNGQGGLLVRVNTVGAESVLEQ
;
A
#
# COMPACT_ATOMS: atom_id res chain seq x y z
N VAL A 1 9.12 -37.28 -6.79
CA VAL A 1 8.39 -36.45 -5.80
C VAL A 1 8.22 -35.10 -6.47
N ALA A 2 7.00 -34.70 -6.81
CA ALA A 2 6.73 -33.42 -7.41
C ALA A 2 7.12 -32.35 -6.40
N ASP A 3 7.99 -31.41 -6.80
CA ASP A 3 8.30 -30.19 -6.04
C ASP A 3 7.00 -29.41 -5.87
N LEU A 4 6.33 -29.57 -4.76
CA LEU A 4 5.18 -28.78 -4.36
C LEU A 4 5.69 -27.38 -3.95
N LYS A 5 5.83 -26.49 -4.93
CA LYS A 5 6.11 -25.08 -4.65
C LYS A 5 4.81 -24.39 -4.28
N LEU A 6 4.76 -23.80 -3.10
CA LEU A 6 3.67 -22.93 -2.69
C LEU A 6 4.01 -21.48 -3.04
N ARG A 7 2.98 -20.73 -3.35
CA ARG A 7 3.04 -19.27 -3.57
C ARG A 7 2.33 -18.56 -2.44
N VAL A 8 2.98 -17.59 -1.84
CA VAL A 8 2.40 -16.71 -0.82
C VAL A 8 2.59 -15.25 -1.21
N GLU A 9 1.59 -14.46 -0.90
CA GLU A 9 1.61 -13.01 -1.05
C GLU A 9 1.75 -12.38 0.33
N LEU A 10 2.74 -11.50 0.51
CA LEU A 10 3.00 -10.76 1.74
C LEU A 10 2.71 -9.29 1.48
N GLN A 11 1.91 -8.66 2.32
CA GLN A 11 1.79 -7.19 2.32
C GLN A 11 2.96 -6.61 3.10
N ILE A 12 3.72 -5.71 2.46
CA ILE A 12 4.93 -5.13 3.02
C ILE A 12 4.70 -3.66 3.37
N GLU A 13 4.87 -3.30 4.63
CA GLU A 13 4.69 -1.93 5.08
C GLU A 13 6.02 -1.18 5.18
N GLY A 14 6.01 0.11 4.86
CA GLY A 14 7.14 1.00 5.05
C GLY A 14 8.15 1.05 3.90
N MET A 15 7.91 0.38 2.76
CA MET A 15 8.71 0.55 1.56
C MET A 15 8.38 1.90 0.91
N THR A 16 9.44 2.69 0.62
CA THR A 16 9.28 4.05 0.06
C THR A 16 10.21 4.33 -1.13
N CYS A 17 11.01 3.34 -1.56
CA CYS A 17 11.97 3.55 -2.64
C CYS A 17 12.36 2.22 -3.30
N ALA A 18 12.89 2.31 -4.55
CA ALA A 18 13.36 1.14 -5.29
C ALA A 18 14.47 0.37 -4.55
N ALA A 19 15.32 1.06 -3.77
CA ALA A 19 16.34 0.41 -2.93
C ALA A 19 15.70 -0.44 -1.82
N CYS A 20 14.58 0.03 -1.23
CA CYS A 20 13.82 -0.72 -0.23
C CYS A 20 13.22 -1.98 -0.85
N GLN A 21 12.63 -1.86 -2.05
CA GLN A 21 12.08 -2.97 -2.82
C GLN A 21 13.15 -4.04 -3.09
N SER A 22 14.27 -3.65 -3.69
CA SER A 22 15.38 -4.57 -4.02
C SER A 22 15.95 -5.25 -2.77
N PHE A 23 15.95 -4.54 -1.65
CA PHE A 23 16.44 -5.10 -0.40
C PHE A 23 15.51 -6.17 0.17
N VAL A 24 14.20 -5.91 0.25
CA VAL A 24 13.21 -6.90 0.70
C VAL A 24 13.22 -8.12 -0.22
N GLU A 25 13.29 -7.90 -1.54
CA GLU A 25 13.37 -8.97 -2.54
C GLU A 25 14.61 -9.84 -2.32
N LYS A 26 15.77 -9.21 -2.14
CA LYS A 26 17.03 -9.93 -1.86
C LYS A 26 16.94 -10.71 -0.55
N THR A 27 16.42 -10.11 0.52
CA THR A 27 16.24 -10.78 1.81
C THR A 27 15.35 -12.04 1.68
N LEU A 28 14.28 -11.95 0.91
CA LEU A 28 13.38 -13.09 0.68
C LEU A 28 14.05 -14.18 -0.17
N VAL A 29 14.79 -13.82 -1.23
CA VAL A 29 15.49 -14.76 -2.10
C VAL A 29 16.62 -15.48 -1.35
N GLU A 30 17.28 -14.82 -0.37
CA GLU A 30 18.34 -15.40 0.45
C GLU A 30 17.83 -16.41 1.49
N GLN A 31 16.50 -16.49 1.72
CA GLN A 31 15.94 -17.50 2.64
C GLN A 31 16.03 -18.90 2.04
N THR A 32 16.50 -19.85 2.86
CA THR A 32 16.59 -21.25 2.47
C THR A 32 15.20 -21.79 2.15
N GLY A 33 15.03 -22.40 0.98
CA GLY A 33 13.74 -22.94 0.53
C GLY A 33 12.93 -21.99 -0.34
N VAL A 34 13.36 -20.75 -0.55
CA VAL A 34 12.76 -19.82 -1.51
C VAL A 34 13.34 -20.04 -2.89
N SER A 35 12.48 -20.28 -3.88
CA SER A 35 12.88 -20.44 -5.28
C SER A 35 12.82 -19.15 -6.07
N LYS A 36 11.86 -18.27 -5.73
CA LYS A 36 11.68 -16.97 -6.37
C LYS A 36 10.95 -16.03 -5.43
N ALA A 37 11.37 -14.78 -5.39
CA ALA A 37 10.60 -13.69 -4.80
C ALA A 37 10.53 -12.53 -5.80
N SER A 38 9.41 -11.82 -5.79
CA SER A 38 9.20 -10.61 -6.57
C SER A 38 8.47 -9.60 -5.70
N VAL A 39 9.03 -8.41 -5.58
CA VAL A 39 8.47 -7.35 -4.74
C VAL A 39 7.95 -6.22 -5.62
N ASN A 40 6.73 -5.77 -5.37
CA ASN A 40 6.11 -4.65 -6.06
C ASN A 40 5.98 -3.46 -5.10
N LEU A 41 6.75 -2.40 -5.36
CA LEU A 41 6.75 -1.18 -4.56
C LEU A 41 5.40 -0.43 -4.63
N MET A 42 4.74 -0.42 -5.80
CA MET A 42 3.48 0.30 -5.99
C MET A 42 2.32 -0.38 -5.26
N MET A 43 2.35 -1.72 -5.27
CA MET A 43 1.35 -2.53 -4.59
C MET A 43 1.69 -2.77 -3.11
N ASN A 44 2.91 -2.41 -2.67
CA ASN A 44 3.45 -2.76 -1.36
C ASN A 44 3.35 -4.26 -1.06
N GLN A 45 3.61 -5.10 -2.04
CA GLN A 45 3.36 -6.53 -2.01
C GLN A 45 4.60 -7.32 -2.44
N ALA A 46 4.84 -8.44 -1.77
CA ALA A 46 5.85 -9.42 -2.17
C ALA A 46 5.18 -10.75 -2.48
N VAL A 47 5.50 -11.31 -3.63
CA VAL A 47 5.06 -12.65 -4.05
C VAL A 47 6.26 -13.58 -3.92
N VAL A 48 6.12 -14.65 -3.14
CA VAL A 48 7.20 -15.58 -2.84
C VAL A 48 6.79 -17.00 -3.19
N GLU A 49 7.61 -17.66 -4.00
CA GLU A 49 7.50 -19.09 -4.31
C GLU A 49 8.53 -19.86 -3.45
N PHE A 50 8.07 -20.79 -2.66
CA PHE A 50 8.91 -21.50 -1.69
C PHE A 50 8.51 -22.97 -1.52
N ASP A 51 9.44 -23.75 -0.98
CA ASP A 51 9.22 -25.15 -0.61
C ASP A 51 8.67 -25.23 0.83
N PRO A 52 7.40 -25.66 1.02
CA PRO A 52 6.79 -25.77 2.34
C PRO A 52 7.44 -26.80 3.28
N GLY A 53 8.25 -27.71 2.73
CA GLY A 53 9.04 -28.65 3.53
C GLY A 53 10.29 -28.04 4.17
N VAL A 54 10.71 -26.84 3.72
CA VAL A 54 11.95 -26.17 4.16
C VAL A 54 11.64 -24.88 4.93
N VAL A 55 10.70 -24.07 4.44
CA VAL A 55 10.34 -22.79 5.05
C VAL A 55 8.83 -22.61 5.04
N ASN A 56 8.28 -21.91 6.03
CA ASN A 56 6.85 -21.58 6.07
C ASN A 56 6.61 -20.07 5.88
N ALA A 57 5.37 -19.71 5.55
CA ALA A 57 4.99 -18.32 5.28
C ALA A 57 5.26 -17.37 6.47
N GLU A 58 5.11 -17.88 7.70
CA GLU A 58 5.36 -17.08 8.92
C GLU A 58 6.86 -16.78 9.10
N GLN A 59 7.74 -17.70 8.74
CA GLN A 59 9.19 -17.45 8.75
C GLN A 59 9.60 -16.41 7.72
N LEU A 60 8.96 -16.41 6.54
CA LEU A 60 9.17 -15.38 5.51
C LEU A 60 8.69 -14.00 5.99
N ARG A 61 7.56 -13.96 6.67
CA ARG A 61 7.04 -12.74 7.31
C ARG A 61 8.04 -12.19 8.33
N LEU A 62 8.52 -13.04 9.24
CA LEU A 62 9.51 -12.67 10.27
C LEU A 62 10.83 -12.20 9.64
N ALA A 63 11.31 -12.85 8.58
CA ALA A 63 12.52 -12.44 7.88
C ALA A 63 12.41 -11.01 7.31
N VAL A 64 11.22 -10.62 6.84
CA VAL A 64 10.98 -9.23 6.42
C VAL A 64 10.92 -8.30 7.63
N GLU A 65 10.26 -8.66 8.72
CA GLU A 65 10.18 -7.83 9.93
C GLU A 65 11.55 -7.58 10.57
N GLU A 66 12.44 -8.56 10.57
CA GLU A 66 13.82 -8.42 11.02
C GLU A 66 14.59 -7.35 10.23
N THR A 67 14.19 -7.08 9.01
CA THR A 67 14.76 -6.00 8.20
C THR A 67 14.26 -4.60 8.59
N GLY A 68 13.28 -4.50 9.49
CA GLY A 68 12.66 -3.25 9.94
C GLY A 68 11.51 -2.75 9.04
N TYR A 69 11.02 -3.59 8.12
CA TYR A 69 9.76 -3.39 7.39
C TYR A 69 8.66 -4.20 8.07
N GLY A 70 7.42 -3.69 8.03
CA GLY A 70 6.26 -4.50 8.44
C GLY A 70 5.93 -5.53 7.36
N ALA A 71 5.49 -6.71 7.77
CA ALA A 71 4.97 -7.72 6.85
C ALA A 71 3.74 -8.39 7.44
N THR A 72 2.69 -8.54 6.64
CA THR A 72 1.47 -9.25 7.03
C THR A 72 1.12 -10.32 6.01
N LEU A 73 0.65 -11.46 6.53
CA LEU A 73 0.12 -12.54 5.71
C LEU A 73 -1.34 -12.28 5.34
N PRO A 74 -1.80 -12.74 4.16
CA PRO A 74 -3.22 -12.73 3.83
C PRO A 74 -4.01 -13.49 4.91
N VAL A 75 -5.10 -12.90 5.34
CA VAL A 75 -5.98 -13.56 6.33
C VAL A 75 -6.81 -14.60 5.59
N ALA A 76 -6.58 -15.87 5.87
CA ALA A 76 -7.34 -16.97 5.28
C ALA A 76 -8.86 -16.75 5.49
N GLY A 77 -9.63 -16.74 4.39
CA GLY A 77 -11.08 -16.57 4.41
C GLY A 77 -11.59 -15.15 4.14
N ARG A 78 -10.71 -14.15 3.94
CA ARG A 78 -11.14 -12.85 3.40
C ARG A 78 -11.30 -12.94 1.89
N THR A 79 -12.36 -12.31 1.41
CA THR A 79 -12.54 -12.11 -0.04
C THR A 79 -11.55 -11.05 -0.53
N ALA A 80 -11.15 -11.11 -1.80
CA ALA A 80 -10.28 -10.11 -2.42
C ALA A 80 -10.80 -8.68 -2.22
N ILE A 81 -12.12 -8.50 -2.19
CA ILE A 81 -12.80 -7.22 -1.94
C ILE A 81 -12.56 -6.72 -0.50
N GLU A 82 -12.64 -7.61 0.50
CA GLU A 82 -12.41 -7.22 1.91
C GLU A 82 -10.94 -6.88 2.18
N GLU A 83 -10.02 -7.53 1.49
CA GLU A 83 -8.59 -7.21 1.56
C GLU A 83 -8.31 -5.84 0.92
N GLU A 84 -8.96 -5.54 -0.18
CA GLU A 84 -8.82 -4.26 -0.88
C GLU A 84 -9.44 -3.10 -0.10
N ASP A 85 -10.62 -3.30 0.51
CA ASP A 85 -11.26 -2.33 1.41
C ASP A 85 -10.37 -2.04 2.64
N ALA A 86 -9.78 -3.07 3.24
CA ALA A 86 -8.85 -2.93 4.37
C ALA A 86 -7.59 -2.14 3.97
N ARG A 87 -7.07 -2.40 2.77
CA ARG A 87 -5.92 -1.69 2.20
C ARG A 87 -6.22 -0.21 1.94
N GLU A 88 -7.42 0.12 1.42
CA GLU A 88 -7.81 1.52 1.21
C GLU A 88 -7.88 2.30 2.52
N VAL A 89 -8.40 1.69 3.58
CA VAL A 89 -8.44 2.28 4.93
C VAL A 89 -7.02 2.60 5.40
N LEU A 90 -6.07 1.67 5.24
CA LEU A 90 -4.66 1.87 5.62
C LEU A 90 -4.01 3.00 4.81
N LEU A 91 -4.16 2.99 3.47
CA LEU A 91 -3.61 4.04 2.60
C LEU A 91 -4.20 5.43 2.90
N THR A 92 -5.47 5.47 3.26
CA THR A 92 -6.15 6.73 3.63
C THR A 92 -5.65 7.25 4.97
N ALA A 93 -5.44 6.37 5.95
CA ALA A 93 -4.88 6.72 7.25
C ALA A 93 -3.42 7.20 7.12
N GLU A 94 -2.59 6.50 6.35
CA GLU A 94 -1.21 6.90 6.07
C GLU A 94 -1.13 8.26 5.40
N TYR A 95 -1.94 8.49 4.36
CA TYR A 95 -2.01 9.80 3.71
C TYR A 95 -2.44 10.91 4.67
N GLY A 96 -3.43 10.65 5.53
CA GLY A 96 -3.91 11.60 6.53
C GLY A 96 -2.80 12.00 7.50
N GLU A 97 -2.07 11.04 8.04
CA GLU A 97 -0.95 11.26 8.95
C GLU A 97 0.19 12.06 8.27
N LEU A 98 0.59 11.65 7.06
CA LEU A 98 1.63 12.34 6.29
C LEU A 98 1.22 13.77 5.96
N ARG A 99 -0.03 14.00 5.61
CA ARG A 99 -0.57 15.35 5.31
C ARG A 99 -0.45 16.27 6.51
N VAL A 100 -0.85 15.83 7.69
CA VAL A 100 -0.76 16.65 8.91
C VAL A 100 0.70 16.97 9.24
N LYS A 101 1.59 15.97 9.17
CA LYS A 101 3.02 16.16 9.44
C LYS A 101 3.69 17.07 8.40
N ALA A 102 3.39 16.90 7.12
CA ALA A 102 3.96 17.69 6.03
C ALA A 102 3.51 19.16 6.11
N LEU A 103 2.20 19.41 6.22
CA LEU A 103 1.66 20.76 6.29
C LEU A 103 2.05 21.46 7.58
N GLY A 104 2.05 20.75 8.71
CA GLY A 104 2.46 21.31 10.00
C GLY A 104 3.94 21.71 10.02
N SER A 105 4.83 20.85 9.54
CA SER A 105 6.27 21.16 9.45
C SER A 105 6.56 22.26 8.43
N LEU A 106 5.85 22.28 7.30
CA LEU A 106 5.99 23.35 6.29
C LEU A 106 5.53 24.70 6.86
N PHE A 107 4.41 24.72 7.58
CA PHE A 107 3.93 25.93 8.25
C PHE A 107 4.95 26.47 9.26
N VAL A 108 5.53 25.59 10.09
CA VAL A 108 6.60 25.98 11.04
C VAL A 108 7.80 26.55 10.29
N GLY A 109 8.26 25.90 9.23
CA GLY A 109 9.39 26.38 8.42
C GLY A 109 9.13 27.74 7.80
N LEU A 110 7.95 27.96 7.22
CA LEU A 110 7.55 29.25 6.65
C LEU A 110 7.43 30.35 7.72
N ALA A 111 6.89 30.00 8.89
CA ALA A 111 6.80 30.94 10.02
C ALA A 111 8.20 31.33 10.53
N MET A 112 9.15 30.39 10.63
CA MET A 112 10.55 30.68 10.99
C MET A 112 11.21 31.62 9.98
N MET A 113 11.02 31.36 8.69
CA MET A 113 11.57 32.20 7.62
C MET A 113 10.93 33.58 7.60
N GLY A 114 9.61 33.67 7.77
CA GLY A 114 8.89 34.96 7.81
C GLY A 114 9.17 35.82 9.04
N ALA A 115 9.57 35.19 10.14
CA ALA A 115 9.95 35.91 11.37
C ALA A 115 11.41 36.42 11.34
N MET A 116 12.25 35.93 10.46
CA MET A 116 13.67 36.29 10.35
C MET A 116 13.94 37.78 10.20
N PRO A 117 13.19 38.56 9.37
CA PRO A 117 13.39 40.00 9.25
C PRO A 117 13.11 40.78 10.53
N PHE A 118 12.26 40.24 11.40
CA PHE A 118 11.83 40.91 12.64
C PHE A 118 12.68 40.53 13.85
N ALA A 119 13.42 39.44 13.78
CA ALA A 119 14.13 38.86 14.91
C ALA A 119 15.56 39.41 15.10
N GLY A 120 16.10 40.20 14.18
CA GLY A 120 17.46 40.72 14.20
C GLY A 120 18.53 39.63 13.91
N HIS A 121 19.70 40.04 13.46
CA HIS A 121 20.78 39.13 13.06
C HIS A 121 21.63 38.59 14.24
N GLU A 122 21.26 38.95 15.49
CA GLU A 122 22.06 38.53 16.64
C GLU A 122 21.62 37.13 17.16
N LEU A 123 22.62 36.34 17.65
CA LEU A 123 22.41 35.05 18.35
C LEU A 123 21.66 35.25 19.68
N GLY A 124 20.48 35.84 19.60
CA GLY A 124 19.63 36.12 20.74
C GLY A 124 18.59 35.03 21.02
N TRP A 125 17.53 35.40 21.76
CA TRP A 125 16.42 34.50 22.10
C TRP A 125 15.78 33.81 20.89
N TRP A 126 15.88 34.40 19.69
CA TRP A 126 15.33 33.84 18.43
C TRP A 126 16.03 32.56 18.03
N ALA A 127 17.36 32.46 18.18
CA ALA A 127 18.12 31.25 17.87
C ALA A 127 17.70 30.08 18.80
N TRP A 128 17.45 30.34 20.07
CA TRP A 128 16.92 29.33 21.00
C TRP A 128 15.51 28.89 20.61
N THR A 129 14.66 29.83 20.17
CA THR A 129 13.31 29.53 19.68
C THR A 129 13.37 28.64 18.44
N GLN A 130 14.24 28.96 17.49
CA GLN A 130 14.48 28.13 16.30
C GLN A 130 14.92 26.71 16.66
N MET A 131 15.84 26.56 17.63
CA MET A 131 16.29 25.26 18.13
C MET A 131 15.13 24.44 18.68
N VAL A 132 14.28 25.04 19.51
CA VAL A 132 13.11 24.35 20.12
C VAL A 132 12.11 23.92 19.03
N LEU A 133 11.83 24.80 18.08
CA LEU A 133 10.93 24.49 16.96
C LEU A 133 11.50 23.36 16.07
N ALA A 134 12.79 23.44 15.75
CA ALA A 134 13.46 22.39 14.95
C ALA A 134 13.46 21.04 15.68
N LEU A 135 13.73 21.04 16.99
CA LEU A 135 13.68 19.84 17.82
C LEU A 135 12.25 19.26 17.87
N GLY A 136 11.23 20.13 18.00
CA GLY A 136 9.82 19.73 17.97
C GLY A 136 9.43 19.08 16.64
N VAL A 137 9.81 19.67 15.51
CA VAL A 137 9.55 19.13 14.16
C VAL A 137 10.31 17.82 13.96
N ALA A 138 11.60 17.77 14.34
CA ALA A 138 12.42 16.56 14.22
C ALA A 138 11.87 15.40 15.07
N GLY A 139 11.45 15.67 16.32
CA GLY A 139 10.93 14.68 17.24
C GLY A 139 9.51 14.20 16.92
N TRP A 140 8.66 15.07 16.35
CA TRP A 140 7.28 14.73 16.01
C TRP A 140 7.14 14.26 14.55
N ALA A 141 7.43 15.14 13.60
CA ALA A 141 7.23 14.86 12.19
C ALA A 141 8.38 14.02 11.59
N GLY A 142 9.62 14.32 12.01
CA GLY A 142 10.84 13.67 11.55
C GLY A 142 11.19 12.36 12.26
N ARG A 143 10.51 11.99 13.34
CA ARG A 143 10.85 10.80 14.15
C ARG A 143 11.05 9.53 13.33
N GLY A 144 10.20 9.33 12.32
CA GLY A 144 10.28 8.15 11.45
C GLY A 144 11.60 8.05 10.68
N PHE A 145 12.19 9.18 10.26
CA PHE A 145 13.47 9.19 9.57
C PHE A 145 14.62 8.77 10.50
N TYR A 146 14.63 9.25 11.73
CA TYR A 146 15.67 8.93 12.69
C TYR A 146 15.60 7.47 13.15
N VAL A 147 14.40 6.97 13.46
CA VAL A 147 14.22 5.58 13.91
C VAL A 147 14.55 4.59 12.79
N LYS A 148 13.97 4.80 11.58
CA LYS A 148 14.24 3.93 10.42
C LYS A 148 15.67 4.07 9.92
N GLY A 149 16.22 5.28 9.91
CA GLY A 149 17.60 5.54 9.53
C GLY A 149 18.60 4.85 10.47
N PHE A 150 18.40 4.93 11.77
CA PHE A 150 19.24 4.24 12.74
C PHE A 150 19.18 2.70 12.58
N ALA A 151 17.99 2.15 12.38
CA ALA A 151 17.81 0.71 12.12
C ALA A 151 18.53 0.29 10.82
N ALA A 152 18.44 1.09 9.75
CA ALA A 152 19.12 0.83 8.48
C ALA A 152 20.65 0.86 8.62
N VAL A 153 21.22 1.86 9.30
CA VAL A 153 22.66 1.95 9.57
C VAL A 153 23.16 0.75 10.37
N ARG A 154 22.41 0.33 11.41
CA ARG A 154 22.77 -0.85 12.21
C ARG A 154 22.82 -2.14 11.38
N GLN A 155 22.08 -2.21 10.29
CA GLN A 155 22.07 -3.32 9.34
C GLN A 155 23.03 -3.10 8.15
N GLY A 156 23.91 -2.08 8.21
CA GLY A 156 24.87 -1.78 7.15
C GLY A 156 24.27 -1.22 5.87
N ARG A 157 23.06 -0.62 5.94
CA ARG A 157 22.34 -0.07 4.80
C ARG A 157 22.35 1.45 4.77
N ALA A 158 22.30 2.01 3.57
CA ALA A 158 22.11 3.43 3.34
C ALA A 158 20.86 3.63 2.49
N ASP A 159 19.81 4.14 3.10
CA ASP A 159 18.56 4.50 2.44
C ASP A 159 18.28 6.01 2.55
N MET A 160 17.16 6.45 1.97
CA MET A 160 16.73 7.85 2.06
C MET A 160 16.57 8.32 3.51
N ASN A 161 16.12 7.43 4.43
CA ASN A 161 15.92 7.80 5.83
C ASN A 161 17.26 8.07 6.51
N VAL A 162 18.31 7.29 6.18
CA VAL A 162 19.67 7.51 6.66
C VAL A 162 20.19 8.87 6.17
N LEU A 163 20.03 9.18 4.88
CA LEU A 163 20.48 10.45 4.30
C LEU A 163 19.82 11.65 4.99
N VAL A 164 18.49 11.60 5.16
CA VAL A 164 17.74 12.66 5.84
C VAL A 164 18.15 12.77 7.31
N ALA A 165 18.26 11.64 8.03
CA ALA A 165 18.63 11.64 9.44
C ALA A 165 20.06 12.18 9.66
N MET A 166 21.04 11.78 8.83
CA MET A 166 22.41 12.27 8.91
C MET A 166 22.52 13.75 8.55
N GLY A 167 21.89 14.17 7.45
CA GLY A 167 21.95 15.56 6.99
C GLY A 167 21.31 16.53 7.99
N THR A 168 20.09 16.22 8.44
CA THR A 168 19.38 17.05 9.43
C THR A 168 20.00 16.96 10.82
N GLY A 169 20.52 15.79 11.22
CA GLY A 169 21.24 15.60 12.47
C GLY A 169 22.55 16.40 12.51
N ALA A 170 23.34 16.35 11.46
CA ALA A 170 24.58 17.13 11.34
C ALA A 170 24.31 18.65 11.36
N ALA A 171 23.30 19.11 10.59
CA ALA A 171 22.90 20.51 10.57
C ALA A 171 22.43 20.97 11.95
N PHE A 172 21.64 20.15 12.65
CA PHE A 172 21.17 20.45 14.01
C PHE A 172 22.34 20.53 15.01
N LEU A 173 23.26 19.56 15.00
CA LEU A 173 24.41 19.51 15.91
C LEU A 173 25.37 20.67 15.69
N ILE A 174 25.67 21.03 14.44
CA ILE A 174 26.51 22.20 14.12
C ILE A 174 25.85 23.49 14.59
N SER A 175 24.55 23.65 14.36
CA SER A 175 23.80 24.82 14.81
C SER A 175 23.75 24.93 16.33
N MET A 176 23.58 23.80 17.02
CA MET A 176 23.63 23.74 18.48
C MET A 176 25.01 24.09 19.01
N ALA A 177 26.09 23.57 18.40
CA ALA A 177 27.45 23.91 18.77
C ALA A 177 27.74 25.41 18.55
N SER A 178 27.27 25.98 17.43
CA SER A 178 27.41 27.42 17.14
C SER A 178 26.67 28.29 18.16
N LEU A 179 25.52 27.82 18.65
CA LEU A 179 24.71 28.52 19.63
C LEU A 179 25.32 28.46 21.05
N VAL A 180 25.82 27.28 21.45
CA VAL A 180 26.34 27.05 22.82
C VAL A 180 27.78 27.53 22.99
N TRP A 181 28.60 27.40 21.94
CA TRP A 181 30.04 27.76 22.00
C TRP A 181 30.44 28.76 20.91
N PRO A 182 29.84 29.97 20.82
CA PRO A 182 30.13 30.94 19.78
C PRO A 182 31.60 31.42 19.82
N HIS A 183 32.20 31.58 21.03
CA HIS A 183 33.58 31.97 21.20
C HIS A 183 34.59 31.01 20.58
N TRP A 184 34.30 29.69 20.58
CA TRP A 184 35.15 28.69 19.97
C TRP A 184 35.25 28.87 18.46
N PHE A 185 34.14 29.25 17.80
CA PHE A 185 34.11 29.53 16.37
C PHE A 185 34.87 30.85 16.07
N HIS A 186 34.61 31.90 16.82
CA HIS A 186 35.28 33.20 16.62
C HIS A 186 36.81 33.12 16.82
N SER A 187 37.28 32.37 17.82
CA SER A 187 38.71 32.21 18.07
C SER A 187 39.47 31.53 16.94
N ARG A 188 38.79 30.84 16.04
CA ARG A 188 39.30 30.18 14.85
C ARG A 188 38.99 30.90 13.54
N GLY A 189 38.50 32.12 13.61
CA GLY A 189 38.17 32.93 12.42
C GLY A 189 36.92 32.45 11.68
N MET A 190 36.12 31.56 12.28
CA MET A 190 34.89 31.06 11.71
C MET A 190 33.66 31.83 12.27
N MET A 191 32.73 32.22 11.41
CA MET A 191 31.48 32.80 11.86
C MET A 191 30.52 31.66 12.29
N PRO A 192 29.93 31.73 13.51
CA PRO A 192 28.92 30.75 13.93
C PRO A 192 27.70 30.89 13.04
N GLN A 193 27.31 29.80 12.42
CA GLN A 193 26.11 29.74 11.55
C GLN A 193 25.07 28.82 12.13
N ILE A 194 23.80 29.18 11.96
CA ILE A 194 22.65 28.45 12.46
C ILE A 194 21.83 27.94 11.28
N TYR A 195 21.53 26.66 11.27
CA TYR A 195 20.83 25.95 10.21
C TYR A 195 19.54 25.26 10.70
N PHE A 196 18.95 25.71 11.83
CA PHE A 196 17.73 25.08 12.36
C PHE A 196 16.57 25.15 11.40
N GLU A 197 16.45 26.25 10.64
CA GLU A 197 15.43 26.39 9.60
C GLU A 197 15.64 25.34 8.46
N ALA A 198 16.88 25.09 8.05
CA ALA A 198 17.19 24.09 7.05
C ALA A 198 16.77 22.69 7.50
N VAL A 199 16.97 22.35 8.80
CA VAL A 199 16.49 21.09 9.38
C VAL A 199 14.98 20.95 9.19
N VAL A 200 14.23 22.00 9.53
CA VAL A 200 12.75 22.00 9.40
C VAL A 200 12.33 21.88 7.94
N PHE A 201 12.94 22.65 7.03
CA PHE A 201 12.60 22.61 5.61
C PHE A 201 12.94 21.28 4.95
N ILE A 202 14.08 20.67 5.25
CA ILE A 202 14.44 19.36 4.71
C ILE A 202 13.39 18.31 5.13
N ILE A 203 13.03 18.27 6.42
CA ILE A 203 12.01 17.35 6.93
C ILE A 203 10.67 17.63 6.25
N ALA A 204 10.25 18.89 6.18
CA ALA A 204 8.98 19.31 5.57
C ALA A 204 8.90 18.92 4.09
N LEU A 205 9.93 19.21 3.29
CA LEU A 205 9.94 18.92 1.86
C LEU A 205 9.94 17.42 1.58
N VAL A 206 10.69 16.64 2.36
CA VAL A 206 10.68 15.18 2.23
C VAL A 206 9.32 14.60 2.60
N LEU A 207 8.67 15.14 3.64
CA LEU A 207 7.30 14.74 4.01
C LEU A 207 6.27 15.13 2.96
N VAL A 208 6.42 16.31 2.33
CA VAL A 208 5.57 16.72 1.19
C VAL A 208 5.76 15.72 0.03
N GLY A 209 7.00 15.34 -0.29
CA GLY A 209 7.27 14.32 -1.31
C GLY A 209 6.58 12.98 -0.99
N LYS A 210 6.69 12.50 0.25
CA LYS A 210 6.00 11.27 0.70
C LYS A 210 4.48 11.40 0.68
N MET A 211 3.93 12.55 1.04
CA MET A 211 2.49 12.83 0.96
C MET A 211 1.98 12.76 -0.49
N LEU A 212 2.74 13.33 -1.45
CA LEU A 212 2.39 13.27 -2.87
C LEU A 212 2.46 11.84 -3.42
N GLU A 213 3.47 11.08 -3.00
CA GLU A 213 3.60 9.64 -3.32
C GLU A 213 2.40 8.84 -2.79
N ALA A 214 2.06 9.01 -1.50
CA ALA A 214 0.91 8.34 -0.90
C ALA A 214 -0.41 8.73 -1.59
N ARG A 215 -0.55 9.99 -2.01
CA ARG A 215 -1.70 10.45 -2.80
C ARG A 215 -1.78 9.73 -4.15
N ALA A 216 -0.66 9.61 -4.86
CA ALA A 216 -0.60 8.93 -6.16
C ALA A 216 -0.95 7.44 -6.03
N LYS A 217 -0.38 6.74 -5.03
CA LYS A 217 -0.70 5.33 -4.74
C LYS A 217 -2.20 5.14 -4.47
N ARG A 218 -2.80 6.01 -3.65
CA ARG A 218 -4.23 5.98 -3.36
C ARG A 218 -5.09 6.16 -4.61
N GLN A 219 -4.75 7.09 -5.49
CA GLN A 219 -5.51 7.33 -6.73
C GLN A 219 -5.48 6.12 -7.67
N THR A 220 -4.36 5.41 -7.74
CA THR A 220 -4.22 4.19 -8.53
C THR A 220 -5.09 3.06 -7.98
N SER A 221 -5.14 2.89 -6.65
CA SER A 221 -5.98 1.88 -5.99
C SER A 221 -7.47 2.13 -6.25
N VAL A 222 -7.93 3.39 -6.13
CA VAL A 222 -9.34 3.76 -6.42
C VAL A 222 -9.74 3.45 -7.86
N ALA A 223 -8.84 3.68 -8.83
CA ALA A 223 -9.12 3.36 -10.24
C ALA A 223 -9.28 1.84 -10.47
N LEU A 224 -8.44 1.03 -9.82
CA LEU A 224 -8.55 -0.43 -9.86
C LEU A 224 -9.84 -0.92 -9.18
N GLN A 225 -10.22 -0.33 -8.04
CA GLN A 225 -11.47 -0.64 -7.37
C GLN A 225 -12.71 -0.32 -8.20
N GLN A 226 -12.70 0.76 -8.98
CA GLN A 226 -13.80 1.07 -9.88
C GLN A 226 -13.99 0.00 -10.95
N LEU A 227 -12.92 -0.65 -11.38
CA LEU A 227 -13.00 -1.81 -12.27
C LEU A 227 -13.47 -3.06 -11.52
N ALA A 228 -12.99 -3.32 -10.33
CA ALA A 228 -13.43 -4.43 -9.48
C ALA A 228 -14.88 -4.26 -8.97
N ALA A 229 -15.36 -3.03 -8.76
CA ALA A 229 -16.75 -2.73 -8.41
C ALA A 229 -17.75 -3.08 -9.53
N LEU A 230 -17.23 -3.42 -10.73
CA LEU A 230 -18.03 -4.01 -11.78
C LEU A 230 -18.43 -5.46 -11.47
N GLN A 231 -17.77 -6.14 -10.55
CA GLN A 231 -18.20 -7.45 -10.07
C GLN A 231 -19.33 -7.30 -9.03
N PRO A 232 -20.41 -8.08 -9.12
CA PRO A 232 -21.47 -8.04 -8.11
C PRO A 232 -20.92 -8.56 -6.77
N LYS A 233 -21.25 -7.89 -5.67
CA LYS A 233 -20.85 -8.32 -4.32
C LYS A 233 -21.70 -9.47 -3.76
N LYS A 234 -22.92 -9.64 -4.30
CA LYS A 234 -23.90 -10.67 -3.88
C LYS A 234 -24.52 -11.30 -5.10
N ALA A 235 -24.97 -12.53 -4.93
CA ALA A 235 -25.74 -13.25 -5.94
C ALA A 235 -26.94 -13.94 -5.27
N THR A 236 -28.09 -13.96 -5.94
CA THR A 236 -29.25 -14.69 -5.48
C THR A 236 -29.11 -16.16 -5.87
N VAL A 237 -29.09 -17.04 -4.87
CA VAL A 237 -28.92 -18.49 -5.04
C VAL A 237 -30.21 -19.22 -4.62
N ARG A 238 -30.56 -20.24 -5.38
CA ARG A 238 -31.65 -21.14 -5.04
C ARG A 238 -31.09 -22.46 -4.49
N ARG A 239 -31.13 -22.65 -3.16
CA ARG A 239 -30.76 -23.90 -2.49
C ARG A 239 -32.03 -24.56 -1.91
N ALA A 240 -32.26 -25.83 -2.20
CA ALA A 240 -33.42 -26.58 -1.74
C ALA A 240 -34.78 -25.89 -2.01
N GLY A 241 -34.90 -25.14 -3.12
CA GLY A 241 -36.13 -24.42 -3.50
C GLY A 241 -36.30 -23.04 -2.84
N VAL A 242 -35.41 -22.62 -1.97
CA VAL A 242 -35.46 -21.30 -1.30
C VAL A 242 -34.41 -20.37 -1.95
N GLU A 243 -34.86 -19.16 -2.28
CA GLU A 243 -33.96 -18.10 -2.78
C GLU A 243 -33.34 -17.35 -1.59
N MET A 244 -32.02 -17.16 -1.64
CA MET A 244 -31.27 -16.42 -0.64
C MET A 244 -30.15 -15.63 -1.29
N ASP A 245 -29.83 -14.45 -0.76
CA ASP A 245 -28.72 -13.64 -1.22
C ASP A 245 -27.46 -14.06 -0.45
N LEU A 246 -26.45 -14.50 -1.20
CA LEU A 246 -25.15 -14.89 -0.65
C LEU A 246 -24.05 -13.95 -1.19
N ALA A 247 -23.01 -13.75 -0.40
CA ALA A 247 -21.78 -13.13 -0.90
C ALA A 247 -21.14 -14.05 -1.96
N ILE A 248 -20.52 -13.49 -3.00
CA ILE A 248 -19.92 -14.28 -4.08
C ILE A 248 -18.86 -15.26 -3.55
N GLY A 249 -18.12 -14.88 -2.51
CA GLY A 249 -17.15 -15.77 -1.85
C GLY A 249 -17.76 -16.98 -1.11
N GLU A 250 -19.09 -16.98 -0.87
CA GLU A 250 -19.82 -18.08 -0.23
C GLU A 250 -20.51 -19.02 -1.22
N LEU A 251 -20.38 -18.75 -2.53
CA LEU A 251 -20.89 -19.60 -3.60
C LEU A 251 -20.13 -20.93 -3.63
N LEU A 252 -20.87 -21.99 -3.85
CA LEU A 252 -20.32 -23.33 -4.00
C LEU A 252 -20.54 -23.82 -5.43
N ARG A 253 -19.61 -24.65 -5.90
CA ARG A 253 -19.79 -25.35 -7.19
C ARG A 253 -21.06 -26.20 -7.16
N GLY A 254 -21.94 -25.99 -8.15
CA GLY A 254 -23.24 -26.65 -8.23
C GLY A 254 -24.42 -25.82 -7.72
N ASP A 255 -24.19 -24.67 -7.12
CA ASP A 255 -25.26 -23.73 -6.75
C ASP A 255 -26.03 -23.27 -7.97
N LEU A 256 -27.32 -22.99 -7.78
CA LEU A 256 -28.19 -22.46 -8.82
C LEU A 256 -28.38 -20.95 -8.61
N LEU A 257 -27.73 -20.15 -9.45
CA LEU A 257 -27.87 -18.69 -9.45
C LEU A 257 -29.17 -18.31 -10.17
N VAL A 258 -29.97 -17.47 -9.55
CA VAL A 258 -31.14 -16.82 -10.15
C VAL A 258 -30.67 -15.44 -10.64
N VAL A 259 -30.61 -15.27 -11.96
CA VAL A 259 -30.17 -14.01 -12.58
C VAL A 259 -31.37 -13.33 -13.22
N ARG A 260 -31.77 -12.20 -12.66
CA ARG A 260 -32.90 -11.42 -13.16
C ARG A 260 -32.50 -10.52 -14.32
N PRO A 261 -33.44 -10.00 -15.12
CA PRO A 261 -33.15 -9.03 -16.16
C PRO A 261 -32.37 -7.83 -15.63
N GLY A 262 -31.29 -7.46 -16.32
CA GLY A 262 -30.39 -6.37 -15.95
C GLY A 262 -29.41 -6.66 -14.83
N GLU A 263 -29.48 -7.83 -14.19
CA GLU A 263 -28.54 -8.23 -13.14
C GLU A 263 -27.22 -8.72 -13.74
N ARG A 264 -26.15 -8.56 -12.97
CA ARG A 264 -24.84 -9.14 -13.30
C ARG A 264 -24.76 -10.58 -12.84
N ILE A 265 -24.13 -11.41 -13.65
CA ILE A 265 -23.90 -12.83 -13.35
C ILE A 265 -22.78 -12.93 -12.32
N GLY A 266 -23.06 -13.62 -11.20
CA GLY A 266 -22.16 -13.65 -10.03
C GLY A 266 -20.98 -14.62 -10.14
N ALA A 267 -21.05 -15.63 -11.00
CA ALA A 267 -20.01 -16.65 -11.18
C ALA A 267 -20.13 -17.31 -12.55
N ASP A 268 -19.06 -17.99 -12.97
CA ASP A 268 -19.05 -18.75 -14.22
C ASP A 268 -19.92 -19.99 -14.10
N GLY A 269 -20.71 -20.25 -15.12
CA GLY A 269 -21.65 -21.37 -15.09
C GLY A 269 -22.27 -21.74 -16.42
N GLU A 270 -23.28 -22.59 -16.31
CA GLU A 270 -24.07 -23.10 -17.45
C GLU A 270 -25.54 -22.82 -17.20
N VAL A 271 -26.23 -22.31 -18.20
CA VAL A 271 -27.67 -22.04 -18.13
C VAL A 271 -28.44 -23.36 -18.04
N VAL A 272 -29.21 -23.56 -16.97
CA VAL A 272 -30.05 -24.74 -16.76
C VAL A 272 -31.53 -24.47 -17.09
N GLU A 273 -31.95 -23.20 -17.00
CA GLU A 273 -33.36 -22.81 -17.28
C GLU A 273 -33.37 -21.34 -17.77
N GLY A 274 -34.27 -21.06 -18.70
CA GLY A 274 -34.45 -19.71 -19.22
C GLY A 274 -33.70 -19.44 -20.51
N GLY A 275 -33.71 -18.18 -20.94
CA GLY A 275 -33.00 -17.69 -22.09
C GLY A 275 -32.95 -16.16 -22.08
N SER A 276 -31.84 -15.61 -22.46
CA SER A 276 -31.61 -14.16 -22.48
C SER A 276 -30.44 -13.79 -23.38
N SER A 277 -30.33 -12.54 -23.73
CA SER A 277 -29.10 -11.97 -24.27
C SER A 277 -28.18 -11.54 -23.13
N VAL A 278 -26.89 -11.83 -23.23
CA VAL A 278 -25.88 -11.46 -22.21
C VAL A 278 -24.85 -10.56 -22.87
N ASP A 279 -24.60 -9.43 -22.24
CA ASP A 279 -23.52 -8.52 -22.64
C ASP A 279 -22.18 -9.03 -22.07
N GLU A 280 -21.36 -9.55 -22.98
CA GLU A 280 -20.03 -10.08 -22.70
C GLU A 280 -18.92 -9.13 -23.18
N SER A 281 -19.23 -7.87 -23.52
CA SER A 281 -18.31 -6.90 -24.10
C SER A 281 -17.07 -6.64 -23.23
N MET A 282 -17.19 -6.79 -21.92
CA MET A 282 -16.06 -6.66 -20.99
C MET A 282 -15.00 -7.76 -21.13
N LEU A 283 -15.39 -8.94 -21.61
CA LEU A 283 -14.51 -10.09 -21.80
C LEU A 283 -14.03 -10.20 -23.25
N THR A 284 -14.94 -10.02 -24.21
CA THR A 284 -14.68 -10.24 -25.64
C THR A 284 -14.27 -8.98 -26.37
N GLY A 285 -14.60 -7.79 -25.85
CA GLY A 285 -14.48 -6.50 -26.53
C GLY A 285 -15.55 -6.26 -27.60
N GLU A 286 -16.45 -7.21 -27.84
CA GLU A 286 -17.53 -7.08 -28.83
C GLU A 286 -18.77 -6.47 -28.19
N SER A 287 -19.34 -5.42 -28.82
CA SER A 287 -20.46 -4.66 -28.27
C SER A 287 -21.84 -5.34 -28.44
N LEU A 288 -21.91 -6.44 -29.17
CA LEU A 288 -23.19 -7.12 -29.46
C LEU A 288 -23.45 -8.17 -28.35
N PRO A 289 -24.63 -8.08 -27.68
CA PRO A 289 -25.03 -9.11 -26.71
C PRO A 289 -25.18 -10.50 -27.36
N VAL A 290 -24.73 -11.52 -26.66
CA VAL A 290 -24.76 -12.92 -27.10
C VAL A 290 -25.99 -13.61 -26.55
N GLU A 291 -26.78 -14.27 -27.42
CA GLU A 291 -27.92 -15.07 -26.96
C GLU A 291 -27.44 -16.31 -26.18
N LYS A 292 -27.99 -16.50 -24.98
CA LYS A 292 -27.76 -17.65 -24.12
C LYS A 292 -29.08 -18.41 -23.90
N VAL A 293 -29.01 -19.68 -24.19
CA VAL A 293 -30.10 -20.64 -24.00
C VAL A 293 -29.62 -21.77 -23.11
N VAL A 294 -30.52 -22.67 -22.73
CA VAL A 294 -30.17 -23.85 -21.89
C VAL A 294 -28.99 -24.61 -22.48
N GLY A 295 -27.99 -24.91 -21.65
CA GLY A 295 -26.69 -25.48 -22.03
C GLY A 295 -25.63 -24.46 -22.45
N GLY A 296 -26.00 -23.17 -22.58
CA GLY A 296 -25.05 -22.09 -22.88
C GLY A 296 -24.18 -21.74 -21.69
N ARG A 297 -22.89 -21.47 -21.93
CA ARG A 297 -21.96 -20.98 -20.91
C ARG A 297 -22.15 -19.49 -20.70
N VAL A 298 -22.09 -19.08 -19.44
CA VAL A 298 -22.09 -17.68 -19.00
C VAL A 298 -20.91 -17.43 -18.07
N TYR A 299 -20.45 -16.20 -18.04
CA TYR A 299 -19.26 -15.80 -17.31
C TYR A 299 -19.61 -14.78 -16.23
N GLY A 300 -18.99 -14.91 -15.06
CA GLY A 300 -19.11 -13.96 -13.97
C GLY A 300 -18.73 -12.55 -14.42
N GLY A 301 -19.40 -11.52 -13.87
CA GLY A 301 -19.20 -10.12 -14.24
C GLY A 301 -19.92 -9.64 -15.49
N THR A 302 -20.41 -10.53 -16.36
CA THR A 302 -21.23 -10.17 -17.53
C THR A 302 -22.63 -9.72 -17.13
N THR A 303 -23.32 -8.95 -17.97
CA THR A 303 -24.62 -8.38 -17.66
C THR A 303 -25.73 -9.13 -18.40
N ASN A 304 -26.71 -9.63 -17.68
CA ASN A 304 -27.89 -10.26 -18.24
C ASN A 304 -28.82 -9.21 -18.87
N GLY A 305 -29.36 -9.52 -20.04
CA GLY A 305 -30.28 -8.67 -20.76
C GLY A 305 -31.71 -8.71 -20.22
N GLN A 306 -32.69 -8.98 -21.08
CA GLN A 306 -34.11 -8.85 -20.75
C GLN A 306 -34.78 -10.13 -20.23
N GLY A 307 -34.13 -11.30 -20.38
CA GLY A 307 -34.64 -12.59 -19.93
C GLY A 307 -34.19 -12.96 -18.52
N GLY A 308 -34.87 -13.91 -17.90
CA GLY A 308 -34.41 -14.54 -16.65
C GLY A 308 -33.59 -15.79 -16.94
N LEU A 309 -32.50 -15.97 -16.19
CA LEU A 309 -31.62 -17.13 -16.31
C LEU A 309 -31.51 -17.84 -14.94
N LEU A 310 -31.52 -19.17 -14.97
CA LEU A 310 -31.08 -20.01 -13.88
C LEU A 310 -29.76 -20.66 -14.29
N VAL A 311 -28.70 -20.34 -13.58
CA VAL A 311 -27.32 -20.73 -13.93
C VAL A 311 -26.76 -21.67 -12.87
N ARG A 312 -26.23 -22.81 -13.29
CA ARG A 312 -25.46 -23.71 -12.41
C ARG A 312 -24.02 -23.29 -12.36
N VAL A 313 -23.53 -22.98 -11.17
CA VAL A 313 -22.13 -22.56 -10.93
C VAL A 313 -21.19 -23.72 -11.25
N ASN A 314 -20.22 -23.47 -12.12
CA ASN A 314 -19.18 -24.43 -12.49
C ASN A 314 -17.85 -24.11 -11.83
N THR A 315 -17.49 -22.83 -11.73
CA THR A 315 -16.23 -22.34 -11.12
C THR A 315 -16.51 -21.19 -10.19
N VAL A 316 -15.76 -21.12 -9.09
CA VAL A 316 -15.88 -20.08 -8.06
C VAL A 316 -14.50 -19.55 -7.68
N GLY A 317 -14.41 -18.25 -7.36
CA GLY A 317 -13.19 -17.61 -6.88
C GLY A 317 -12.07 -17.58 -7.92
N ALA A 318 -10.83 -17.82 -7.51
CA ALA A 318 -9.60 -17.71 -8.31
C ALA A 318 -9.54 -18.60 -9.58
N GLU A 319 -10.49 -19.52 -9.76
CA GLU A 319 -10.61 -20.33 -10.97
C GLU A 319 -11.53 -19.72 -12.04
N SER A 320 -12.14 -18.55 -11.77
CA SER A 320 -13.03 -17.85 -12.70
C SER A 320 -12.24 -17.24 -13.86
N VAL A 321 -12.90 -17.14 -15.04
CA VAL A 321 -12.29 -16.58 -16.26
C VAL A 321 -11.88 -15.11 -16.10
N LEU A 322 -12.52 -14.37 -15.19
CA LEU A 322 -12.17 -12.97 -14.89
C LEU A 322 -10.93 -12.80 -14.03
N GLU A 323 -10.50 -13.84 -13.31
CA GLU A 323 -9.31 -13.82 -12.45
C GLU A 323 -8.07 -14.44 -13.11
N GLN A 324 -8.20 -14.95 -14.33
CA GLN A 324 -7.12 -15.47 -15.16
C GLN A 324 -6.62 -14.40 -16.16
#